data_eb5b1105bd65fbfe7502e12ade6454c3
#
_entry.id   eb5b1105bd65fbfe7502e12ade6454c3
#
_cell.length_a   1.000
_cell.length_b   1.000
_cell.length_c   1.000
_cell.angle_alpha   90.00
_cell.angle_beta   90.00
_cell.angle_gamma   90.00
#
_symmetry.space_group_name_H-M   'P 1'
#
loop_
_entity.id
_entity.type
_entity.pdbx_description
1 polymer ?
#
loop_
_entity_poly.entity_id
_entity_poly.type
_entity_poly.pdbx_seq_one_letter_code
_entity_poly.pdbx_strand_id
1 'polypeptide(L)'
;MEQLIGMSGWQSVRIGSVGKPEVLDVDGPAGLNGLINGTKGNQYTSAVVVGSTWNTELPEAFGEALGDEAYANKVSGIYGPAMNIHRTPFSGRNFEYYSEDALLSGKMGAAMVRGCNEKNVYTYIKHFALNDQETNAIGGANWCNEQAMREIYLKPFELSVKEGESKAIMTTWSRIGATWAGASKPLLQNVLRDEWGFEGFVITDNAMLGDFQNADQAIAAGNDMMLSSTQKEITIDETAEGRQLMRKACHNILYVVANSNALEHARVGVPGWIYGYVAFDAVMLGLIALGFMGCTKKKKVKVKKEKC
;
A
#
# COMPACT_ATOMS: atom_id res chain seq x y z
N MET A 1 4.28 6.03 -15.85
CA MET A 1 4.17 4.62 -15.42
C MET A 1 5.47 4.15 -14.76
N GLU A 2 6.60 4.29 -15.42
CA GLU A 2 7.91 3.84 -14.91
C GLU A 2 8.23 4.31 -13.49
N GLN A 3 8.07 5.61 -13.18
CA GLN A 3 8.32 6.14 -11.84
C GLN A 3 7.43 5.49 -10.76
N LEU A 4 6.18 5.19 -11.08
CA LEU A 4 5.25 4.58 -10.14
C LEU A 4 5.60 3.12 -9.85
N ILE A 5 6.09 2.41 -10.86
CA ILE A 5 6.44 1.00 -10.78
C ILE A 5 7.87 0.81 -10.29
N GLY A 6 8.83 1.52 -10.88
CA GLY A 6 10.25 1.26 -10.74
C GLY A 6 10.94 1.90 -9.55
N MET A 7 10.28 2.83 -8.85
CA MET A 7 10.84 3.52 -7.70
C MET A 7 9.79 3.71 -6.60
N SER A 8 9.66 2.74 -5.74
CA SER A 8 8.78 2.80 -4.59
C SER A 8 9.50 2.24 -3.36
N GLY A 9 10.40 3.01 -2.82
CA GLY A 9 11.09 2.67 -1.59
C GLY A 9 10.62 3.54 -0.46
N TRP A 10 9.93 2.98 0.55
CA TRP A 10 9.49 3.66 1.79
C TRP A 10 8.68 4.95 1.58
N GLN A 11 8.85 5.60 0.45
CA GLN A 11 8.18 6.83 0.07
C GLN A 11 7.93 6.81 -1.44
N SER A 12 6.69 6.59 -1.85
CA SER A 12 6.35 6.56 -3.26
C SER A 12 6.06 7.96 -3.79
N VAL A 13 6.59 8.26 -4.98
CA VAL A 13 6.57 9.59 -5.57
C VAL A 13 5.15 10.14 -5.82
N ARG A 14 5.02 11.47 -5.69
CA ARG A 14 3.83 12.19 -6.14
C ARG A 14 3.76 12.20 -7.67
N ILE A 15 2.57 11.92 -8.23
CA ILE A 15 2.32 12.01 -9.67
C ILE A 15 1.14 12.96 -9.92
N GLY A 16 1.45 14.23 -10.17
CA GLY A 16 0.45 15.29 -10.27
C GLY A 16 -0.53 15.10 -11.43
N SER A 17 -0.11 14.49 -12.55
CA SER A 17 -0.97 14.26 -13.73
C SER A 17 -2.17 13.34 -13.48
N VAL A 18 -2.11 12.52 -12.44
CA VAL A 18 -3.20 11.60 -12.02
C VAL A 18 -3.69 11.87 -10.60
N GLY A 19 -3.24 12.96 -9.99
CA GLY A 19 -3.64 13.33 -8.63
C GLY A 19 -3.13 12.42 -7.52
N LYS A 20 -2.17 11.51 -7.82
CA LYS A 20 -1.58 10.64 -6.79
C LYS A 20 -0.69 11.46 -5.86
N PRO A 21 -0.96 11.45 -4.53
CA PRO A 21 -0.07 12.08 -3.56
C PRO A 21 1.24 11.29 -3.42
N GLU A 22 2.19 11.89 -2.73
CA GLU A 22 3.27 11.15 -2.11
C GLU A 22 2.68 10.24 -1.04
N VAL A 23 3.18 9.00 -0.94
CA VAL A 23 2.70 8.01 0.02
C VAL A 23 3.87 7.53 0.85
N LEU A 24 3.66 7.43 2.13
CA LEU A 24 4.64 6.99 3.10
C LEU A 24 4.34 5.57 3.54
N ASP A 25 5.29 4.66 3.32
CA ASP A 25 5.25 3.28 3.76
C ASP A 25 6.44 3.01 4.70
N VAL A 26 6.22 2.24 5.74
CA VAL A 26 7.25 1.97 6.76
C VAL A 26 7.31 0.51 7.15
N ASP A 27 8.45 0.08 7.68
CA ASP A 27 8.55 -1.20 8.36
C ASP A 27 7.73 -1.18 9.65
N GLY A 28 7.24 -2.36 10.09
CA GLY A 28 6.52 -2.32 11.31
C GLY A 28 5.69 -3.48 11.80
N PRO A 29 6.06 -4.77 11.63
CA PRO A 29 5.23 -5.81 12.27
C PRO A 29 5.23 -5.75 13.80
N ALA A 30 6.22 -5.13 14.42
CA ALA A 30 6.31 -4.95 15.88
C ALA A 30 6.43 -3.47 16.30
N GLY A 31 5.93 -2.54 15.47
CA GLY A 31 5.97 -1.09 15.67
C GLY A 31 6.52 -0.34 14.49
N LEU A 32 6.02 0.88 14.24
CA LEU A 32 6.42 1.67 13.09
C LEU A 32 7.91 2.01 13.10
N ASN A 33 8.59 1.74 12.01
CA ASN A 33 10.00 2.06 11.83
C ASN A 33 10.27 2.54 10.40
N GLY A 34 10.41 3.84 10.24
CA GLY A 34 10.73 4.48 8.97
C GLY A 34 12.22 4.58 8.75
N LEU A 35 12.81 3.65 8.02
CA LEU A 35 14.24 3.58 7.75
C LEU A 35 14.80 4.87 7.12
N ILE A 36 14.05 5.49 6.21
CA ILE A 36 14.50 6.67 5.46
C ILE A 36 13.96 7.97 6.04
N ASN A 37 12.70 7.99 6.46
CA ASN A 37 11.99 9.20 6.88
C ASN A 37 12.04 9.46 8.39
N GLY A 38 12.62 8.55 9.17
CA GLY A 38 12.78 8.70 10.61
C GLY A 38 11.49 8.48 11.42
N THR A 39 10.40 8.04 10.82
CA THR A 39 9.17 7.68 11.55
C THR A 39 9.47 6.60 12.58
N LYS A 40 9.01 6.80 13.81
CA LYS A 40 9.11 5.83 14.90
C LYS A 40 7.78 5.77 15.64
N GLY A 41 7.30 4.55 15.87
CA GLY A 41 6.15 4.28 16.71
C GLY A 41 6.52 3.64 18.03
N ASN A 42 5.51 3.23 18.78
CA ASN A 42 5.70 2.40 19.95
C ASN A 42 6.26 1.03 19.57
N GLN A 43 6.93 0.43 20.52
CA GLN A 43 7.42 -0.95 20.37
C GLN A 43 6.35 -1.89 20.92
N TYR A 44 5.86 -2.78 20.06
CA TYR A 44 4.92 -3.83 20.40
C TYR A 44 5.65 -5.17 20.59
N THR A 45 4.93 -6.17 21.06
CA THR A 45 5.48 -7.51 21.19
C THR A 45 5.70 -8.17 19.83
N SER A 46 6.56 -9.17 19.78
CA SER A 46 6.84 -9.92 18.55
C SER A 46 5.66 -10.81 18.13
N ALA A 47 5.55 -11.09 16.82
CA ALA A 47 4.46 -11.89 16.27
C ALA A 47 4.39 -13.31 16.88
N VAL A 48 5.54 -13.94 17.17
CA VAL A 48 5.58 -15.25 17.83
C VAL A 48 4.92 -15.25 19.20
N VAL A 49 5.05 -14.17 19.97
CA VAL A 49 4.38 -14.01 21.28
C VAL A 49 2.88 -13.83 21.09
N VAL A 50 2.48 -13.01 20.10
CA VAL A 50 1.05 -12.84 19.75
C VAL A 50 0.45 -14.17 19.31
N GLY A 51 1.13 -14.92 18.44
CA GLY A 51 0.69 -16.24 17.99
C GLY A 51 0.53 -17.25 19.13
N SER A 52 1.40 -17.19 20.14
CA SER A 52 1.35 -18.06 21.32
C SER A 52 0.12 -17.85 22.21
N THR A 53 -0.63 -16.77 22.03
CA THR A 53 -1.87 -16.49 22.78
C THR A 53 -3.05 -17.31 22.30
N TRP A 54 -3.06 -17.79 21.06
CA TRP A 54 -4.19 -18.48 20.40
C TRP A 54 -5.49 -17.66 20.37
N ASN A 55 -5.39 -16.34 20.59
CA ASN A 55 -6.53 -15.44 20.63
C ASN A 55 -6.45 -14.41 19.49
N THR A 56 -7.38 -14.50 18.54
CA THR A 56 -7.42 -13.62 17.35
C THR A 56 -7.88 -12.19 17.65
N GLU A 57 -8.51 -11.93 18.80
CA GLU A 57 -8.88 -10.57 19.21
C GLU A 57 -7.63 -9.72 19.52
N LEU A 58 -6.56 -10.33 20.00
CA LEU A 58 -5.33 -9.60 20.35
C LEU A 58 -4.58 -9.06 19.13
N PRO A 59 -4.31 -9.83 18.06
CA PRO A 59 -3.72 -9.26 16.85
C PRO A 59 -4.64 -8.27 16.14
N GLU A 60 -5.96 -8.38 16.25
CA GLU A 60 -6.89 -7.38 15.72
C GLU A 60 -6.75 -6.05 16.48
N ALA A 61 -6.82 -6.06 17.80
CA ALA A 61 -6.58 -4.88 18.63
C ALA A 61 -5.16 -4.31 18.45
N PHE A 62 -4.16 -5.17 18.23
CA PHE A 62 -2.82 -4.73 17.87
C PHE A 62 -2.82 -4.00 16.51
N GLY A 63 -3.50 -4.55 15.52
CA GLY A 63 -3.65 -3.92 14.20
C GLY A 63 -4.35 -2.56 14.28
N GLU A 64 -5.40 -2.43 15.10
CA GLU A 64 -6.09 -1.17 15.37
C GLU A 64 -5.13 -0.12 15.97
N ALA A 65 -4.39 -0.48 17.02
CA ALA A 65 -3.44 0.42 17.66
C ALA A 65 -2.30 0.84 16.72
N LEU A 66 -1.78 -0.10 15.92
CA LEU A 66 -0.75 0.17 14.92
C LEU A 66 -1.29 1.04 13.77
N GLY A 67 -2.54 0.82 13.37
CA GLY A 67 -3.25 1.63 12.38
C GLY A 67 -3.47 3.07 12.86
N ASP A 68 -3.86 3.27 14.13
CA ASP A 68 -3.98 4.59 14.74
C ASP A 68 -2.65 5.35 14.76
N GLU A 69 -1.56 4.68 15.13
CA GLU A 69 -0.22 5.29 15.08
C GLU A 69 0.20 5.62 13.65
N ALA A 70 -0.05 4.72 12.69
CA ALA A 70 0.27 4.93 11.29
C ALA A 70 -0.50 6.15 10.75
N TYR A 71 -1.79 6.22 11.00
CA TYR A 71 -2.62 7.36 10.60
C TYR A 71 -2.09 8.67 11.20
N ALA A 72 -1.80 8.71 12.50
CA ALA A 72 -1.27 9.90 13.17
C ALA A 72 0.09 10.36 12.60
N ASN A 73 0.92 9.42 12.14
CA ASN A 73 2.21 9.68 11.51
C ASN A 73 2.13 9.85 9.98
N LYS A 74 0.94 9.90 9.38
CA LYS A 74 0.70 10.01 7.93
C LYS A 74 1.29 8.85 7.13
N VAL A 75 1.40 7.70 7.75
CA VAL A 75 1.81 6.44 7.13
C VAL A 75 0.58 5.80 6.51
N SER A 76 0.68 5.39 5.25
CA SER A 76 -0.42 4.75 4.53
C SER A 76 -0.23 3.25 4.36
N GLY A 77 1.01 2.77 4.40
CA GLY A 77 1.34 1.36 4.26
C GLY A 77 2.33 0.86 5.30
N ILE A 78 2.16 -0.38 5.75
CA ILE A 78 3.04 -1.04 6.71
C ILE A 78 3.57 -2.34 6.10
N TYR A 79 4.90 -2.53 6.05
CA TYR A 79 5.54 -3.76 5.60
C TYR A 79 5.40 -4.86 6.66
N GLY A 80 4.26 -5.51 6.65
CA GLY A 80 3.84 -6.56 7.56
C GLY A 80 2.32 -6.76 7.48
N PRO A 81 1.77 -7.75 8.20
CA PRO A 81 2.47 -8.78 9.00
C PRO A 81 3.27 -9.77 8.15
N ALA A 82 4.23 -10.44 8.79
CA ALA A 82 5.01 -11.48 8.17
C ALA A 82 4.34 -12.85 8.37
N MET A 83 4.11 -13.56 7.26
CA MET A 83 3.20 -14.72 7.20
C MET A 83 3.92 -16.06 6.97
N ASN A 84 5.25 -16.07 6.94
CA ASN A 84 5.99 -17.31 6.70
C ASN A 84 5.91 -18.25 7.91
N ILE A 85 6.29 -19.51 7.70
CA ILE A 85 6.10 -20.59 8.67
C ILE A 85 7.40 -20.85 9.46
N HIS A 86 7.30 -21.13 10.74
CA HIS A 86 8.39 -21.64 11.58
C HIS A 86 8.75 -23.07 11.15
N ARG A 87 9.57 -23.22 10.11
CA ARG A 87 10.00 -24.53 9.63
C ARG A 87 11.17 -25.10 10.44
N THR A 88 12.00 -24.24 10.98
CA THR A 88 13.16 -24.58 11.80
C THR A 88 13.40 -23.51 12.88
N PRO A 89 13.87 -23.89 14.07
CA PRO A 89 14.20 -22.93 15.11
C PRO A 89 15.41 -22.03 14.75
N PHE A 90 16.16 -22.38 13.72
CA PHE A 90 17.36 -21.65 13.29
C PHE A 90 17.09 -20.59 12.21
N SER A 91 15.84 -20.36 11.82
CA SER A 91 15.50 -19.23 10.95
C SER A 91 15.72 -17.91 11.67
N GLY A 92 16.45 -16.99 11.08
CA GLY A 92 16.80 -15.69 11.68
C GLY A 92 15.62 -14.75 11.91
N ARG A 93 14.43 -15.04 11.35
CA ARG A 93 13.24 -14.16 11.37
C ARG A 93 12.01 -14.79 12.04
N ASN A 94 12.16 -15.91 12.76
CA ASN A 94 11.04 -16.55 13.45
C ASN A 94 10.33 -15.61 14.45
N PHE A 95 11.01 -14.61 14.99
CA PHE A 95 10.41 -13.66 15.93
C PHE A 95 9.26 -12.85 15.30
N GLU A 96 9.28 -12.59 13.99
CA GLU A 96 8.24 -11.83 13.30
C GLU A 96 7.18 -12.70 12.61
N TYR A 97 7.28 -14.02 12.67
CA TYR A 97 6.31 -14.98 12.19
C TYR A 97 5.48 -15.53 13.35
N TYR A 98 4.20 -15.88 13.10
CA TYR A 98 3.29 -16.24 14.17
C TYR A 98 3.50 -17.66 14.70
N SER A 99 3.66 -18.67 13.83
CA SER A 99 3.65 -20.07 14.23
C SER A 99 4.25 -21.00 13.15
N GLU A 100 4.44 -22.27 13.52
CA GLU A 100 4.62 -23.39 12.59
C GLU A 100 3.29 -23.86 11.97
N ASP A 101 2.16 -23.55 12.63
CA ASP A 101 0.82 -23.90 12.16
C ASP A 101 0.30 -22.87 11.16
N ALA A 102 -0.03 -23.35 9.96
CA ALA A 102 -0.47 -22.50 8.87
C ALA A 102 -1.83 -21.83 9.12
N LEU A 103 -2.75 -22.56 9.78
CA LEU A 103 -4.08 -22.04 10.09
C LEU A 103 -4.00 -20.97 11.17
N LEU A 104 -3.28 -21.23 12.25
CA LEU A 104 -3.06 -20.26 13.32
C LEU A 104 -2.39 -19.00 12.77
N SER A 105 -1.30 -19.13 12.02
CA SER A 105 -0.60 -18.01 11.40
C SER A 105 -1.53 -17.18 10.51
N GLY A 106 -2.35 -17.85 9.69
CA GLY A 106 -3.31 -17.18 8.82
C GLY A 106 -4.39 -16.43 9.56
N LYS A 107 -4.96 -17.02 10.61
CA LYS A 107 -6.00 -16.36 11.44
C LYS A 107 -5.45 -15.15 12.20
N MET A 108 -4.23 -15.26 12.76
CA MET A 108 -3.57 -14.15 13.43
C MET A 108 -3.23 -13.02 12.46
N GLY A 109 -2.68 -13.34 11.28
CA GLY A 109 -2.36 -12.34 10.26
C GLY A 109 -3.60 -11.66 9.70
N ALA A 110 -4.67 -12.42 9.40
CA ALA A 110 -5.93 -11.86 8.93
C ALA A 110 -6.54 -10.88 9.95
N ALA A 111 -6.49 -11.21 11.23
CA ALA A 111 -6.98 -10.34 12.30
C ALA A 111 -6.18 -9.02 12.37
N MET A 112 -4.85 -9.09 12.34
CA MET A 112 -4.01 -7.88 12.33
C MET A 112 -4.27 -7.01 11.09
N VAL A 113 -4.47 -7.62 9.92
CA VAL A 113 -4.79 -6.89 8.69
C VAL A 113 -6.12 -6.14 8.83
N ARG A 114 -7.17 -6.79 9.37
CA ARG A 114 -8.46 -6.12 9.61
C ARG A 114 -8.31 -4.91 10.53
N GLY A 115 -7.60 -5.05 11.65
CA GLY A 115 -7.36 -3.93 12.56
C GLY A 115 -6.70 -2.72 11.88
N CYS A 116 -5.67 -2.94 11.05
CA CYS A 116 -5.03 -1.87 10.30
C CYS A 116 -5.98 -1.24 9.24
N ASN A 117 -6.83 -2.05 8.61
CA ASN A 117 -7.78 -1.59 7.60
C ASN A 117 -8.82 -0.60 8.15
N GLU A 118 -9.13 -0.62 9.46
CA GLU A 118 -10.05 0.33 10.10
C GLU A 118 -9.62 1.80 9.93
N LYS A 119 -8.32 2.05 9.79
CA LYS A 119 -7.76 3.39 9.53
C LYS A 119 -7.34 3.58 8.07
N ASN A 120 -7.81 2.74 7.17
CA ASN A 120 -7.40 2.74 5.76
C ASN A 120 -5.87 2.68 5.58
N VAL A 121 -5.18 2.00 6.51
CA VAL A 121 -3.75 1.69 6.44
C VAL A 121 -3.61 0.31 5.82
N TYR A 122 -3.05 0.23 4.62
CA TYR A 122 -2.84 -1.05 3.97
C TYR A 122 -1.60 -1.76 4.50
N THR A 123 -1.69 -3.07 4.54
CA THR A 123 -0.63 -3.94 5.03
C THR A 123 -0.02 -4.72 3.88
N TYR A 124 1.32 -4.78 3.83
CA TYR A 124 2.06 -5.62 2.90
C TYR A 124 2.32 -6.97 3.56
N ILE A 125 1.40 -7.91 3.44
CA ILE A 125 1.65 -9.25 3.97
C ILE A 125 2.88 -9.85 3.28
N LYS A 126 3.84 -10.38 4.05
CA LYS A 126 5.18 -10.73 3.56
C LYS A 126 5.69 -12.04 4.15
N HIS A 127 6.66 -12.71 3.57
CA HIS A 127 7.24 -12.53 2.24
C HIS A 127 6.73 -13.63 1.32
N PHE A 128 6.02 -13.26 0.29
CA PHE A 128 5.28 -14.17 -0.58
C PHE A 128 6.16 -14.74 -1.70
N ALA A 129 6.59 -16.02 -1.66
CA ALA A 129 6.35 -17.02 -0.64
C ALA A 129 7.62 -17.82 -0.35
N LEU A 130 7.57 -18.65 0.69
CA LEU A 130 8.66 -19.57 1.06
C LEU A 130 9.92 -18.86 1.58
N ASN A 131 9.77 -17.81 2.38
CA ASN A 131 10.87 -17.18 3.11
C ASN A 131 10.99 -17.74 4.54
N ASP A 132 11.12 -19.07 4.65
CA ASP A 132 11.13 -19.75 5.94
C ASP A 132 12.53 -19.97 6.52
N GLN A 133 13.56 -19.47 5.85
CA GLN A 133 14.93 -19.41 6.33
C GLN A 133 15.68 -18.23 5.74
N GLU A 134 16.64 -17.68 6.50
CA GLU A 134 17.45 -16.54 6.08
C GLU A 134 18.81 -16.93 5.49
N THR A 135 19.32 -18.11 5.82
CA THR A 135 20.58 -18.60 5.25
C THR A 135 20.43 -18.74 3.73
N ASN A 136 21.23 -17.97 2.98
CA ASN A 136 21.15 -17.88 1.51
C ASN A 136 19.76 -17.46 0.98
N ALA A 137 19.00 -16.65 1.73
CA ALA A 137 17.66 -16.19 1.32
C ALA A 137 17.69 -15.42 0.00
N ILE A 138 18.73 -14.62 -0.25
CA ILE A 138 18.87 -13.86 -1.49
C ILE A 138 19.12 -14.84 -2.67
N GLY A 139 18.06 -15.09 -3.43
CA GLY A 139 18.09 -15.99 -4.58
C GLY A 139 18.14 -17.47 -4.23
N GLY A 140 17.95 -17.85 -2.95
CA GLY A 140 17.86 -19.24 -2.52
C GLY A 140 16.69 -19.96 -3.18
N ALA A 141 16.89 -21.22 -3.63
CA ALA A 141 15.86 -22.03 -4.28
C ALA A 141 15.15 -22.93 -3.28
N ASN A 142 13.82 -22.84 -3.22
CA ASN A 142 12.96 -23.68 -2.39
C ASN A 142 12.19 -24.66 -3.27
N TRP A 143 12.04 -25.88 -2.76
CA TRP A 143 11.37 -26.98 -3.45
C TRP A 143 10.37 -27.64 -2.51
N CYS A 144 9.13 -27.73 -2.93
CA CYS A 144 8.10 -28.52 -2.28
C CYS A 144 7.09 -29.01 -3.32
N ASN A 145 6.28 -30.01 -2.95
CA ASN A 145 5.16 -30.40 -3.80
C ASN A 145 4.02 -29.39 -3.68
N GLU A 146 3.06 -29.44 -4.61
CA GLU A 146 1.95 -28.50 -4.67
C GLU A 146 1.06 -28.58 -3.42
N GLN A 147 0.83 -29.76 -2.87
CA GLN A 147 0.04 -29.94 -1.67
C GLN A 147 0.65 -29.21 -0.48
N ALA A 148 1.93 -29.42 -0.21
CA ALA A 148 2.63 -28.72 0.87
C ALA A 148 2.67 -27.22 0.62
N MET A 149 2.85 -26.80 -0.63
CA MET A 149 2.80 -25.39 -1.02
C MET A 149 1.47 -24.76 -0.59
N ARG A 150 0.34 -25.35 -0.98
CA ARG A 150 -0.99 -24.80 -0.77
C ARG A 150 -1.48 -24.91 0.67
N GLU A 151 -1.27 -26.05 1.31
CA GLU A 151 -1.82 -26.36 2.62
C GLU A 151 -1.02 -25.74 3.77
N ILE A 152 0.28 -25.50 3.55
CA ILE A 152 1.20 -25.00 4.58
C ILE A 152 1.70 -23.59 4.24
N TYR A 153 2.49 -23.47 3.18
CA TYR A 153 3.26 -22.23 2.94
C TYR A 153 2.43 -21.07 2.38
N LEU A 154 1.40 -21.35 1.59
CA LEU A 154 0.51 -20.33 1.03
C LEU A 154 -0.73 -20.07 1.90
N LYS A 155 -1.12 -21.02 2.76
CA LYS A 155 -2.34 -20.92 3.56
C LYS A 155 -2.42 -19.65 4.43
N PRO A 156 -1.36 -19.21 5.12
CA PRO A 156 -1.40 -17.97 5.89
C PRO A 156 -1.68 -16.73 5.03
N PHE A 157 -1.11 -16.68 3.85
CA PHE A 157 -1.37 -15.59 2.89
C PHE A 157 -2.78 -15.64 2.33
N GLU A 158 -3.28 -16.84 1.97
CA GLU A 158 -4.65 -17.01 1.50
C GLU A 158 -5.67 -16.47 2.51
N LEU A 159 -5.52 -16.82 3.80
CA LEU A 159 -6.40 -16.34 4.86
C LEU A 159 -6.27 -14.82 5.07
N SER A 160 -5.07 -14.28 5.01
CA SER A 160 -4.85 -12.83 5.12
C SER A 160 -5.44 -12.05 3.94
N VAL A 161 -5.50 -12.65 2.74
CA VAL A 161 -6.17 -12.05 1.57
C VAL A 161 -7.68 -12.18 1.70
N LYS A 162 -8.21 -13.39 1.97
CA LYS A 162 -9.65 -13.67 1.91
C LYS A 162 -10.42 -13.23 3.15
N GLU A 163 -9.83 -13.36 4.35
CA GLU A 163 -10.47 -13.03 5.62
C GLU A 163 -9.97 -11.71 6.21
N GLY A 164 -8.72 -11.34 5.92
CA GLY A 164 -8.12 -10.07 6.34
C GLY A 164 -8.36 -8.93 5.37
N GLU A 165 -8.73 -9.23 4.13
CA GLU A 165 -8.90 -8.24 3.06
C GLU A 165 -7.62 -7.42 2.80
N SER A 166 -6.45 -8.10 2.82
CA SER A 166 -5.18 -7.45 2.55
C SER A 166 -5.17 -6.81 1.16
N LYS A 167 -4.69 -5.58 1.08
CA LYS A 167 -4.64 -4.78 -0.15
C LYS A 167 -3.23 -4.69 -0.75
N ALA A 168 -2.21 -5.21 -0.07
CA ALA A 168 -0.85 -5.23 -0.58
C ALA A 168 -0.12 -6.50 -0.17
N ILE A 169 0.79 -6.95 -1.02
CA ILE A 169 1.64 -8.13 -0.79
C ILE A 169 3.07 -7.79 -1.16
N MET A 170 4.02 -8.26 -0.33
CA MET A 170 5.44 -8.20 -0.64
C MET A 170 5.97 -9.59 -1.00
N THR A 171 6.55 -9.72 -2.20
CA THR A 171 7.21 -10.96 -2.61
C THR A 171 8.55 -11.16 -1.90
N THR A 172 9.05 -12.37 -1.92
CA THR A 172 10.33 -12.73 -1.29
C THR A 172 11.51 -12.60 -2.25
N TRP A 173 12.74 -12.60 -1.72
CA TRP A 173 13.97 -12.79 -2.51
C TRP A 173 14.15 -14.22 -3.01
N SER A 174 13.49 -15.19 -2.38
CA SER A 174 13.65 -16.60 -2.67
C SER A 174 13.08 -17.00 -4.03
N ARG A 175 13.57 -18.11 -4.55
CA ARG A 175 13.02 -18.77 -5.74
C ARG A 175 12.13 -19.94 -5.35
N ILE A 176 11.14 -20.20 -6.18
CA ILE A 176 10.36 -21.44 -6.17
C ILE A 176 10.85 -22.27 -7.34
N GLY A 177 11.54 -23.34 -7.06
CA GLY A 177 12.35 -24.02 -8.06
C GLY A 177 13.43 -23.08 -8.60
N ALA A 178 13.47 -22.90 -9.91
CA ALA A 178 14.42 -22.00 -10.56
C ALA A 178 13.92 -20.55 -10.72
N THR A 179 12.63 -20.30 -10.50
CA THR A 179 12.00 -18.99 -10.77
C THR A 179 11.94 -18.16 -9.51
N TRP A 180 12.44 -16.92 -9.57
CA TRP A 180 12.24 -15.96 -8.49
C TRP A 180 10.74 -15.75 -8.22
N ALA A 181 10.31 -15.76 -6.95
CA ALA A 181 8.90 -15.66 -6.60
C ALA A 181 8.23 -14.39 -7.13
N GLY A 182 8.96 -13.25 -7.14
CA GLY A 182 8.49 -11.98 -7.70
C GLY A 182 8.33 -11.97 -9.24
N ALA A 183 8.82 -13.00 -9.93
CA ALA A 183 8.66 -13.23 -11.37
C ALA A 183 7.88 -14.52 -11.69
N SER A 184 7.17 -15.07 -10.72
CA SER A 184 6.39 -16.30 -10.87
C SER A 184 4.95 -16.00 -11.26
N LYS A 185 4.64 -16.04 -12.55
CA LYS A 185 3.26 -15.86 -13.04
C LYS A 185 2.28 -16.87 -12.45
N PRO A 186 2.59 -18.19 -12.30
CA PRO A 186 1.71 -19.11 -11.62
C PRO A 186 1.36 -18.69 -10.19
N LEU A 187 2.32 -18.13 -9.45
CA LEU A 187 2.10 -17.66 -8.09
C LEU A 187 1.29 -16.36 -8.06
N LEU A 188 1.72 -15.34 -8.83
CA LEU A 188 1.19 -13.98 -8.71
C LEU A 188 -0.11 -13.78 -9.50
N GLN A 189 -0.24 -14.40 -10.67
CA GLN A 189 -1.46 -14.27 -11.46
C GLN A 189 -2.43 -15.39 -11.14
N ASN A 190 -2.04 -16.67 -11.29
CA ASN A 190 -3.01 -17.76 -11.23
C ASN A 190 -3.50 -17.99 -9.79
N VAL A 191 -2.58 -18.14 -8.83
CA VAL A 191 -2.98 -18.41 -7.43
C VAL A 191 -3.48 -17.14 -6.76
N LEU A 192 -2.65 -16.09 -6.70
CA LEU A 192 -2.99 -14.91 -5.91
C LEU A 192 -4.20 -14.15 -6.49
N ARG A 193 -4.20 -13.86 -7.80
CA ARG A 193 -5.26 -13.03 -8.39
C ARG A 193 -6.47 -13.85 -8.86
N ASP A 194 -6.24 -14.92 -9.62
CA ASP A 194 -7.34 -15.63 -10.26
C ASP A 194 -8.05 -16.59 -9.29
N GLU A 195 -7.32 -17.31 -8.41
CA GLU A 195 -7.93 -18.23 -7.45
C GLU A 195 -8.38 -17.53 -6.15
N TRP A 196 -7.59 -16.59 -5.62
CA TRP A 196 -7.92 -15.93 -4.35
C TRP A 196 -8.68 -14.64 -4.50
N GLY A 197 -8.75 -14.07 -5.71
CA GLY A 197 -9.46 -12.83 -6.00
C GLY A 197 -8.77 -11.57 -5.48
N PHE A 198 -7.44 -11.58 -5.37
CA PHE A 198 -6.68 -10.44 -4.89
C PHE A 198 -6.71 -9.26 -5.87
N GLU A 199 -7.29 -8.15 -5.47
CA GLU A 199 -7.42 -6.92 -6.27
C GLU A 199 -6.38 -5.85 -5.94
N GLY A 200 -5.57 -6.06 -4.89
CA GLY A 200 -4.53 -5.14 -4.45
C GLY A 200 -3.29 -5.13 -5.35
N PHE A 201 -2.22 -4.51 -4.88
CA PHE A 201 -0.95 -4.50 -5.60
C PHE A 201 0.11 -5.38 -4.94
N VAL A 202 1.07 -5.82 -5.74
CA VAL A 202 2.21 -6.63 -5.34
C VAL A 202 3.48 -5.80 -5.46
N ILE A 203 4.28 -5.75 -4.38
CA ILE A 203 5.62 -5.13 -4.37
C ILE A 203 6.68 -6.21 -4.24
N THR A 204 7.89 -5.97 -4.75
CA THR A 204 9.04 -6.82 -4.46
C THR A 204 9.52 -6.64 -3.02
N ASP A 205 10.28 -7.56 -2.49
CA ASP A 205 11.22 -7.26 -1.41
C ASP A 205 12.31 -6.29 -1.93
N ASN A 206 13.17 -5.79 -1.04
CA ASN A 206 14.16 -4.78 -1.37
C ASN A 206 14.94 -5.12 -2.65
N ALA A 207 14.61 -4.44 -3.73
CA ALA A 207 15.15 -4.69 -5.06
C ALA A 207 16.55 -4.07 -5.29
N MET A 208 17.14 -3.47 -4.28
CA MET A 208 18.55 -3.00 -4.32
C MET A 208 19.53 -4.12 -3.97
N LEU A 209 19.03 -5.25 -3.46
CA LEU A 209 19.83 -6.40 -3.06
C LEU A 209 19.65 -7.54 -4.07
N GLY A 210 20.55 -7.65 -5.00
CA GLY A 210 20.60 -8.74 -5.98
C GLY A 210 20.08 -8.38 -7.38
N ASP A 211 20.91 -8.58 -8.38
CA ASP A 211 20.67 -8.24 -9.77
C ASP A 211 19.61 -9.11 -10.47
N PHE A 212 19.20 -10.24 -9.83
CA PHE A 212 18.20 -11.15 -10.38
C PHE A 212 16.75 -10.60 -10.31
N GLN A 213 16.53 -9.53 -9.55
CA GLN A 213 15.22 -8.89 -9.43
C GLN A 213 14.97 -7.96 -10.63
N ASN A 214 14.68 -8.58 -11.76
CA ASN A 214 14.43 -7.86 -13.01
C ASN A 214 13.00 -7.33 -13.05
N ALA A 215 12.86 -6.02 -13.30
CA ALA A 215 11.57 -5.33 -13.29
C ALA A 215 10.64 -5.82 -14.40
N ASP A 216 11.14 -6.08 -15.59
CA ASP A 216 10.33 -6.53 -16.73
C ASP A 216 9.73 -7.91 -16.48
N GLN A 217 10.53 -8.83 -15.91
CA GLN A 217 10.06 -10.15 -15.52
C GLN A 217 9.01 -10.08 -14.40
N ALA A 218 9.22 -9.19 -13.43
CA ALA A 218 8.30 -8.95 -12.33
C ALA A 218 6.95 -8.45 -12.85
N ILE A 219 6.95 -7.40 -13.69
CA ILE A 219 5.74 -6.84 -14.31
C ILE A 219 5.02 -7.89 -15.16
N ALA A 220 5.75 -8.66 -15.97
CA ALA A 220 5.20 -9.72 -16.81
C ALA A 220 4.52 -10.83 -15.99
N ALA A 221 4.99 -11.08 -14.77
CA ALA A 221 4.42 -12.07 -13.87
C ALA A 221 3.23 -11.57 -13.03
N GLY A 222 2.97 -10.26 -12.99
CA GLY A 222 1.88 -9.67 -12.19
C GLY A 222 2.34 -8.99 -10.90
N ASN A 223 3.64 -8.73 -10.75
CA ASN A 223 4.17 -7.82 -9.74
C ASN A 223 3.96 -6.37 -10.23
N ASP A 224 3.57 -5.48 -9.34
CA ASP A 224 3.16 -4.12 -9.71
C ASP A 224 4.21 -3.06 -9.39
N MET A 225 5.10 -3.32 -8.42
CA MET A 225 5.96 -2.29 -7.86
C MET A 225 7.32 -2.85 -7.42
N MET A 226 8.37 -2.09 -7.64
CA MET A 226 9.73 -2.44 -7.21
C MET A 226 10.07 -1.67 -5.92
N LEU A 227 10.35 -2.36 -4.82
CA LEU A 227 10.83 -1.71 -3.59
C LEU A 227 12.28 -1.25 -3.80
N SER A 228 12.45 -0.02 -4.24
CA SER A 228 13.76 0.56 -4.54
C SER A 228 13.74 2.07 -4.30
N SER A 229 14.81 2.60 -3.74
CA SER A 229 15.04 4.05 -3.61
C SER A 229 15.62 4.67 -4.89
N THR A 230 16.00 3.85 -5.87
CA THR A 230 16.49 4.28 -7.18
C THR A 230 15.60 3.73 -8.27
N GLN A 231 15.46 4.48 -9.37
CA GLN A 231 14.68 4.02 -10.53
C GLN A 231 15.27 2.72 -11.06
N LYS A 232 14.45 1.67 -11.10
CA LYS A 232 14.81 0.43 -11.80
C LYS A 232 14.59 0.59 -13.29
N GLU A 233 15.47 0.00 -14.07
CA GLU A 233 15.34 -0.05 -15.52
C GLU A 233 14.12 -0.88 -15.91
N ILE A 234 13.29 -0.33 -16.78
CA ILE A 234 12.08 -0.97 -17.32
C ILE A 234 12.13 -0.80 -18.82
N THR A 235 12.14 -1.89 -19.56
CA THR A 235 12.18 -1.92 -21.03
C THR A 235 10.96 -2.59 -21.65
N ILE A 236 10.11 -3.23 -20.86
CA ILE A 236 8.90 -3.93 -21.32
C ILE A 236 7.89 -2.98 -22.00
N ASP A 237 7.97 -1.68 -21.78
CA ASP A 237 7.12 -0.64 -22.38
C ASP A 237 7.38 -0.42 -23.88
N GLU A 238 8.48 -0.94 -24.42
CA GLU A 238 8.75 -0.92 -25.85
C GLU A 238 7.69 -1.71 -26.65
N THR A 239 7.02 -2.67 -26.01
CA THR A 239 5.97 -3.48 -26.64
C THR A 239 4.56 -3.00 -26.29
N ALA A 240 3.57 -3.27 -27.14
CA ALA A 240 2.18 -2.96 -26.85
C ALA A 240 1.64 -3.77 -25.66
N GLU A 241 2.03 -5.04 -25.57
CA GLU A 241 1.67 -5.92 -24.45
C GLU A 241 2.28 -5.41 -23.13
N GLY A 242 3.56 -5.09 -23.14
CA GLY A 242 4.24 -4.55 -21.95
C GLY A 242 3.61 -3.26 -21.44
N ARG A 243 3.21 -2.35 -22.34
CA ARG A 243 2.46 -1.14 -21.95
C ARG A 243 1.10 -1.46 -21.32
N GLN A 244 0.42 -2.53 -21.73
CA GLN A 244 -0.82 -2.97 -21.09
C GLN A 244 -0.56 -3.52 -19.69
N LEU A 245 0.49 -4.32 -19.50
CA LEU A 245 0.90 -4.84 -18.20
C LEU A 245 1.27 -3.70 -17.22
N MET A 246 2.04 -2.72 -17.70
CA MET A 246 2.36 -1.53 -16.90
C MET A 246 1.11 -0.70 -16.53
N ARG A 247 0.13 -0.59 -17.41
CA ARG A 247 -1.15 0.06 -17.08
C ARG A 247 -1.91 -0.69 -15.99
N LYS A 248 -1.92 -2.04 -16.07
CA LYS A 248 -2.54 -2.87 -15.03
C LYS A 248 -1.83 -2.67 -13.68
N ALA A 249 -0.51 -2.70 -13.67
CA ALA A 249 0.29 -2.44 -12.48
C ALA A 249 -0.01 -1.05 -11.88
N CYS A 250 0.00 -0.01 -12.71
CA CYS A 250 -0.36 1.34 -12.28
C CYS A 250 -1.81 1.42 -11.75
N HIS A 251 -2.76 0.73 -12.39
CA HIS A 251 -4.14 0.68 -11.91
C HIS A 251 -4.21 0.07 -10.50
N ASN A 252 -3.56 -1.08 -10.28
CA ASN A 252 -3.57 -1.75 -8.98
C ASN A 252 -2.99 -0.86 -7.88
N ILE A 253 -1.86 -0.18 -8.15
CA ILE A 253 -1.25 0.76 -7.22
C ILE A 253 -2.19 1.94 -6.92
N LEU A 254 -2.73 2.58 -7.96
CA LEU A 254 -3.61 3.74 -7.81
C LEU A 254 -4.92 3.38 -7.12
N TYR A 255 -5.45 2.18 -7.36
CA TYR A 255 -6.65 1.68 -6.69
C TYR A 255 -6.44 1.59 -5.18
N VAL A 256 -5.34 0.99 -4.72
CA VAL A 256 -5.05 0.89 -3.28
C VAL A 256 -4.77 2.26 -2.67
N VAL A 257 -3.98 3.12 -3.34
CA VAL A 257 -3.73 4.49 -2.86
C VAL A 257 -5.01 5.30 -2.73
N ALA A 258 -5.93 5.17 -3.69
CA ALA A 258 -7.21 5.88 -3.68
C ALA A 258 -8.15 5.41 -2.55
N ASN A 259 -8.01 4.14 -2.12
CA ASN A 259 -8.79 3.53 -1.05
C ASN A 259 -8.02 3.47 0.29
N SER A 260 -6.93 4.25 0.41
CA SER A 260 -6.15 4.38 1.63
C SER A 260 -6.32 5.78 2.26
N ASN A 261 -5.72 5.99 3.43
CA ASN A 261 -5.67 7.29 4.09
C ASN A 261 -4.78 8.33 3.36
N ALA A 262 -4.04 7.93 2.33
CA ALA A 262 -3.09 8.78 1.62
C ALA A 262 -3.72 10.07 1.05
N LEU A 263 -4.94 9.98 0.51
CA LEU A 263 -5.65 11.14 -0.01
C LEU A 263 -6.14 12.09 1.10
N GLU A 264 -6.44 11.58 2.28
CA GLU A 264 -6.83 12.40 3.43
C GLU A 264 -5.65 13.25 3.92
N HIS A 265 -4.48 12.65 4.00
CA HIS A 265 -3.24 13.35 4.38
C HIS A 265 -2.76 14.33 3.31
N ALA A 266 -3.07 14.08 2.04
CA ALA A 266 -2.71 14.92 0.92
C ALA A 266 -3.66 16.13 0.71
N ARG A 267 -4.79 16.20 1.40
CA ARG A 267 -5.70 17.35 1.35
C ARG A 267 -4.96 18.58 1.87
N VAL A 268 -4.30 19.27 0.95
CA VAL A 268 -3.78 20.60 1.20
C VAL A 268 -5.01 21.48 1.47
N GLY A 269 -5.09 22.08 2.65
CA GLY A 269 -6.15 23.06 2.94
C GLY A 269 -6.20 24.10 1.81
N VAL A 270 -7.39 24.62 1.53
CA VAL A 270 -7.55 25.65 0.50
C VAL A 270 -6.54 26.76 0.76
N PRO A 271 -5.62 27.07 -0.18
CA PRO A 271 -4.59 28.08 0.04
C PRO A 271 -5.24 29.40 0.50
N GLY A 272 -4.66 30.06 1.51
CA GLY A 272 -5.24 31.24 2.13
C GLY A 272 -5.59 32.35 1.14
N TRP A 273 -4.86 32.47 0.03
CA TRP A 273 -5.14 33.43 -1.02
C TRP A 273 -6.50 33.23 -1.72
N ILE A 274 -7.00 31.97 -1.79
CA ILE A 274 -8.33 31.67 -2.37
C ILE A 274 -9.43 32.33 -1.52
N TYR A 275 -9.31 32.30 -0.20
CA TYR A 275 -10.27 33.04 0.67
C TYR A 275 -10.23 34.51 0.42
N GLY A 276 -9.05 35.08 0.09
CA GLY A 276 -8.91 36.49 -0.32
C GLY A 276 -9.66 36.76 -1.62
N TYR A 277 -9.58 35.92 -2.62
CA TYR A 277 -10.34 36.06 -3.88
C TYR A 277 -11.85 35.95 -3.65
N VAL A 278 -12.31 34.96 -2.89
CA VAL A 278 -13.73 34.80 -2.57
C VAL A 278 -14.29 36.03 -1.83
N ALA A 279 -13.53 36.59 -0.88
CA ALA A 279 -13.92 37.80 -0.17
C ALA A 279 -13.96 39.01 -1.12
N PHE A 280 -12.98 39.16 -2.01
CA PHE A 280 -12.94 40.21 -3.01
C PHE A 280 -14.15 40.13 -3.95
N ASP A 281 -14.45 38.96 -4.49
CA ASP A 281 -15.61 38.75 -5.37
C ASP A 281 -16.92 39.04 -4.66
N ALA A 282 -17.07 38.64 -3.41
CA ALA A 282 -18.26 38.96 -2.60
C ALA A 282 -18.43 40.46 -2.40
N VAL A 283 -17.34 41.20 -2.13
CA VAL A 283 -17.36 42.67 -2.00
C VAL A 283 -17.72 43.32 -3.34
N MET A 284 -17.12 42.85 -4.45
CA MET A 284 -17.42 43.41 -5.79
C MET A 284 -18.87 43.18 -6.19
N LEU A 285 -19.42 42.02 -5.97
CA LEU A 285 -20.83 41.70 -6.21
C LEU A 285 -21.75 42.60 -5.36
N GLY A 286 -21.40 42.83 -4.10
CA GLY A 286 -22.09 43.72 -3.21
C GLY A 286 -22.10 45.19 -3.75
N LEU A 287 -20.96 45.69 -4.21
CA LEU A 287 -20.85 47.05 -4.79
C LEU A 287 -21.64 47.16 -6.09
N ILE A 288 -21.63 46.16 -6.96
CA ILE A 288 -22.44 46.12 -8.19
C ILE A 288 -23.94 46.17 -7.83
N ALA A 289 -24.37 45.36 -6.88
CA ALA A 289 -25.77 45.34 -6.42
C ALA A 289 -26.20 46.71 -5.86
N LEU A 290 -25.37 47.35 -5.03
CA LEU A 290 -25.61 48.67 -4.49
C LEU A 290 -25.65 49.73 -5.59
N GLY A 291 -24.75 49.67 -6.56
CA GLY A 291 -24.75 50.56 -7.74
C GLY A 291 -26.03 50.43 -8.57
N PHE A 292 -26.47 49.18 -8.81
CA PHE A 292 -27.72 48.92 -9.53
C PHE A 292 -28.96 49.47 -8.79
N MET A 293 -29.03 49.24 -7.47
CA MET A 293 -30.11 49.80 -6.64
C MET A 293 -30.11 51.34 -6.62
N GLY A 294 -28.91 51.95 -6.60
CA GLY A 294 -28.77 53.41 -6.70
C GLY A 294 -29.28 53.99 -8.04
N CYS A 295 -28.96 53.30 -9.15
CA CYS A 295 -29.44 53.67 -10.47
C CYS A 295 -30.95 53.53 -10.62
N THR A 296 -31.55 52.47 -10.06
CA THR A 296 -33.00 52.25 -10.12
C THR A 296 -33.77 53.25 -9.26
N LYS A 297 -33.24 53.67 -8.09
CA LYS A 297 -33.82 54.76 -7.26
C LYS A 297 -33.78 56.07 -7.96
N LYS A 298 -32.68 56.43 -8.64
CA LYS A 298 -32.62 57.74 -9.44
C LYS A 298 -33.61 57.73 -10.58
N LYS A 299 -33.88 56.64 -11.26
CA LYS A 299 -34.92 56.54 -12.29
C LYS A 299 -36.32 56.78 -11.74
N LYS A 300 -36.67 56.19 -10.56
CA LYS A 300 -37.98 56.42 -9.92
C LYS A 300 -38.20 57.88 -9.49
N VAL A 301 -37.19 58.62 -9.05
CA VAL A 301 -37.26 60.02 -8.68
C VAL A 301 -37.44 60.90 -9.93
N LYS A 302 -36.81 60.65 -11.07
CA LYS A 302 -37.00 61.38 -12.32
C LYS A 302 -38.43 61.25 -12.88
N VAL A 303 -39.00 60.06 -12.86
CA VAL A 303 -40.35 59.76 -13.32
C VAL A 303 -41.41 60.49 -12.45
N LYS A 304 -41.16 60.70 -11.14
CA LYS A 304 -42.05 61.50 -10.26
C LYS A 304 -41.98 62.99 -10.49
N LYS A 305 -40.86 63.52 -11.01
CA LYS A 305 -40.73 64.96 -11.35
C LYS A 305 -41.35 65.34 -12.70
N GLU A 306 -41.56 64.40 -13.59
CA GLU A 306 -42.22 64.61 -14.89
C GLU A 306 -43.76 64.47 -14.83
N LYS A 307 -44.32 64.06 -13.67
CA LYS A 307 -45.79 63.96 -13.45
C LYS A 307 -46.38 64.99 -12.51
N CYS A 308 -45.64 66.08 -12.20
CA CYS A 308 -46.15 67.21 -11.44
C CYS A 308 -46.20 68.45 -12.31
#